data_ea52852038eaffa33fa2933ae9262f74
#
_entry.id   ea52852038eaffa33fa2933ae9262f74
#
_cell.length_a   1.000
_cell.length_b   1.000
_cell.length_c   1.000
_cell.angle_alpha   90.00
_cell.angle_beta   90.00
_cell.angle_gamma   90.00
#
_symmetry.space_group_name_H-M   'P 1'
#
loop_
_entity.id
_entity.type
_entity.pdbx_description
1 polymer ?
#
loop_
_entity_poly.entity_id
_entity_poly.type
_entity_poly.pdbx_seq_one_letter_code
_entity_poly.pdbx_strand_id
1 'polypeptide(L)'
;MKPHVLIVEDNFILAEELGDLVEQDLGGMPVIRNSAEAAIRLLPDAFQLAILDIEVVDGNTYPVARVLRDKGIPFIFVSGNDPDSVPPEFRDAPFISKPYRKEALVRLAKSASGSFH
;
A
#
# COMPACT_ATOMS: atom_id res chain seq x y z
N MET A 1 -11.25 5.51 -16.84
CA MET A 1 -11.08 4.32 -15.98
C MET A 1 -10.52 4.70 -14.62
N LYS A 2 -11.02 4.07 -13.57
CA LYS A 2 -10.48 4.32 -12.23
C LYS A 2 -9.14 3.59 -12.06
N PRO A 3 -8.14 4.22 -11.45
CA PRO A 3 -6.90 3.53 -11.14
C PRO A 3 -7.14 2.44 -10.09
N HIS A 4 -6.52 1.29 -10.29
CA HIS A 4 -6.60 0.17 -9.36
C HIS A 4 -5.53 0.31 -8.30
N VAL A 5 -5.92 0.19 -7.04
CA VAL A 5 -5.02 0.32 -5.89
C VAL A 5 -5.07 -0.97 -5.08
N LEU A 6 -3.91 -1.61 -4.94
CA LEU A 6 -3.78 -2.79 -4.11
C LEU A 6 -3.60 -2.36 -2.65
N ILE A 7 -4.37 -2.97 -1.75
CA ILE A 7 -4.25 -2.75 -0.31
C ILE A 7 -3.94 -4.09 0.33
N VAL A 8 -2.83 -4.17 1.05
CA VAL A 8 -2.47 -5.36 1.81
C VAL A 8 -2.53 -5.01 3.29
N GLU A 9 -3.55 -5.47 3.96
CA GLU A 9 -3.84 -5.16 5.36
C GLU A 9 -4.67 -6.30 5.95
N ASP A 10 -4.22 -6.88 7.05
CA ASP A 10 -4.91 -7.99 7.70
C ASP A 10 -5.94 -7.57 8.74
N ASN A 11 -5.92 -6.32 9.19
CA ASN A 11 -6.96 -5.81 10.08
C ASN A 11 -8.16 -5.37 9.23
N PHE A 12 -9.28 -6.04 9.42
CA PHE A 12 -10.48 -5.83 8.61
C PHE A 12 -10.97 -4.38 8.64
N ILE A 13 -10.99 -3.78 9.83
CA ILE A 13 -11.49 -2.40 9.98
C ILE A 13 -10.57 -1.41 9.25
N LEU A 14 -9.26 -1.56 9.44
CA LEU A 14 -8.29 -0.69 8.77
C LEU A 14 -8.32 -0.89 7.26
N ALA A 15 -8.49 -2.13 6.80
CA ALA A 15 -8.60 -2.40 5.37
C ALA A 15 -9.80 -1.70 4.76
N GLU A 16 -10.95 -1.73 5.44
CA GLU A 16 -12.15 -1.02 4.98
C GLU A 16 -11.93 0.49 4.95
N GLU A 17 -11.31 1.04 5.97
CA GLU A 17 -11.01 2.48 6.01
C GLU A 17 -10.10 2.89 4.85
N LEU A 18 -9.08 2.09 4.57
CA LEU A 18 -8.19 2.34 3.43
C LEU A 18 -8.94 2.21 2.10
N GLY A 19 -9.82 1.22 1.98
CA GLY A 19 -10.66 1.07 0.80
C GLY A 19 -11.55 2.28 0.56
N ASP A 20 -12.19 2.79 1.61
CA ASP A 20 -13.03 3.99 1.51
C ASP A 20 -12.20 5.21 1.10
N LEU A 21 -11.01 5.36 1.66
CA LEU A 21 -10.10 6.44 1.30
C LEU A 21 -9.74 6.39 -0.18
N VAL A 22 -9.42 5.20 -0.69
CA VAL A 22 -9.09 5.02 -2.09
C VAL A 22 -10.25 5.42 -2.99
N GLU A 23 -11.46 4.97 -2.64
CA GLU A 23 -12.65 5.30 -3.45
C GLU A 23 -13.00 6.78 -3.37
N GLN A 24 -13.03 7.35 -2.18
CA GLN A 24 -13.57 8.69 -1.96
C GLN A 24 -12.55 9.79 -2.20
N ASP A 25 -11.31 9.56 -1.80
CA ASP A 25 -10.28 10.61 -1.79
C ASP A 25 -9.28 10.48 -2.94
N LEU A 26 -9.10 9.28 -3.47
CA LEU A 26 -8.20 9.04 -4.60
C LEU A 26 -8.94 8.74 -5.90
N GLY A 27 -10.25 8.51 -5.84
CA GLY A 27 -11.02 8.16 -7.03
C GLY A 27 -10.60 6.84 -7.66
N GLY A 28 -10.06 5.93 -6.85
CA GLY A 28 -9.57 4.65 -7.32
C GLY A 28 -10.48 3.48 -7.02
N MET A 29 -10.08 2.31 -7.48
CA MET A 29 -10.77 1.05 -7.20
C MET A 29 -9.87 0.23 -6.27
N PRO A 30 -10.28 0.02 -5.01
CA PRO A 30 -9.46 -0.75 -4.08
C PRO A 30 -9.59 -2.24 -4.33
N VAL A 31 -8.47 -2.94 -4.23
CA VAL A 31 -8.41 -4.41 -4.20
C VAL A 31 -7.69 -4.79 -2.93
N ILE A 32 -8.40 -5.43 -2.00
CA ILE A 32 -7.91 -5.68 -0.65
C ILE A 32 -7.52 -7.14 -0.52
N ARG A 33 -6.33 -7.38 0.04
CA ARG A 33 -5.88 -8.73 0.44
C ARG A 33 -5.31 -8.67 1.84
N ASN A 34 -5.43 -9.78 2.57
CA ASN A 34 -5.03 -9.83 3.98
C ASN A 34 -3.68 -10.52 4.20
N SER A 35 -3.03 -10.98 3.15
CA SER A 35 -1.76 -11.68 3.26
C SER A 35 -0.84 -11.32 2.11
N ALA A 36 0.46 -11.52 2.33
CA ALA A 36 1.46 -11.29 1.31
C ALA A 36 1.29 -12.28 0.14
N GLU A 37 1.01 -13.53 0.44
CA GLU A 37 0.82 -14.55 -0.59
C GLU A 37 -0.36 -14.21 -1.51
N ALA A 38 -1.49 -13.84 -0.91
CA ALA A 38 -2.68 -13.49 -1.70
C ALA A 38 -2.42 -12.27 -2.57
N ALA A 39 -1.67 -11.29 -2.07
CA ALA A 39 -1.31 -10.11 -2.84
C ALA A 39 -0.40 -10.45 -4.02
N ILE A 40 0.61 -11.30 -3.80
CA ILE A 40 1.54 -11.70 -4.86
C ILE A 40 0.81 -12.38 -6.01
N ARG A 41 -0.21 -13.16 -5.71
CA ARG A 41 -1.02 -13.83 -6.74
C ARG A 41 -1.72 -12.86 -7.69
N LEU A 42 -1.95 -11.63 -7.25
CA LEU A 42 -2.60 -10.59 -8.06
C LEU A 42 -1.61 -9.81 -8.92
N LEU A 43 -0.31 -9.97 -8.69
CA LEU A 43 0.69 -9.08 -9.31
C LEU A 43 0.96 -9.34 -10.80
N PRO A 44 0.44 -10.38 -11.46
CA PRO A 44 0.32 -10.32 -12.91
C PRO A 44 -0.58 -9.18 -13.38
N ASP A 45 -1.53 -8.73 -12.54
CA ASP A 45 -2.42 -7.62 -12.88
C ASP A 45 -1.71 -6.28 -12.68
N ALA A 46 -2.15 -5.28 -13.42
CA ALA A 46 -1.58 -3.94 -13.35
C ALA A 46 -2.28 -3.11 -12.26
N PHE A 47 -1.50 -2.55 -11.35
CA PHE A 47 -1.97 -1.61 -10.35
C PHE A 47 -1.25 -0.28 -10.52
N GLN A 48 -1.91 0.82 -10.18
CA GLN A 48 -1.32 2.16 -10.23
C GLN A 48 -0.67 2.54 -8.91
N LEU A 49 -1.01 1.85 -7.83
CA LEU A 49 -0.46 2.11 -6.51
C LEU A 49 -0.71 0.90 -5.63
N ALA A 50 0.14 0.68 -4.64
CA ALA A 50 -0.12 -0.29 -3.57
C ALA A 50 0.09 0.37 -2.22
N ILE A 51 -0.78 0.05 -1.27
CA ILE A 51 -0.69 0.49 0.12
C ILE A 51 -0.45 -0.77 0.94
N LEU A 52 0.72 -0.86 1.57
CA LEU A 52 1.17 -2.08 2.23
C LEU A 52 1.33 -1.87 3.72
N ASP A 53 0.54 -2.56 4.53
CA ASP A 53 0.92 -2.78 5.91
C ASP A 53 2.17 -3.66 5.88
N ILE A 54 3.13 -3.40 6.76
CA ILE A 54 4.36 -4.18 6.77
C ILE A 54 4.12 -5.56 7.35
N GLU A 55 3.42 -5.64 8.49
CA GLU A 55 3.15 -6.93 9.15
C GLU A 55 1.74 -7.40 8.83
N VAL A 56 1.64 -8.58 8.25
CA VAL A 56 0.37 -9.21 7.90
C VAL A 56 0.35 -10.65 8.40
N VAL A 57 -0.76 -11.33 8.19
CA VAL A 57 -1.03 -12.63 8.81
C VAL A 57 0.02 -13.70 8.50
N ASP A 58 0.66 -13.66 7.34
CA ASP A 58 1.67 -14.64 6.93
C ASP A 58 3.11 -14.10 6.96
N GLY A 59 3.35 -12.99 7.65
CA GLY A 59 4.69 -12.44 7.80
C GLY A 59 4.73 -10.96 7.48
N ASN A 60 5.60 -10.57 6.54
CA ASN A 60 5.72 -9.18 6.14
C ASN A 60 5.48 -9.00 4.64
N THR A 61 5.27 -7.76 4.22
CA THR A 61 4.96 -7.42 2.84
C THR A 61 6.20 -7.05 2.01
N TYR A 62 7.39 -7.24 2.53
CA TYR A 62 8.61 -6.94 1.76
C TYR A 62 8.71 -7.74 0.45
N PRO A 63 8.35 -9.04 0.42
CA PRO A 63 8.30 -9.76 -0.86
C PRO A 63 7.36 -9.13 -1.87
N VAL A 64 6.21 -8.62 -1.41
CA VAL A 64 5.25 -7.90 -2.27
C VAL A 64 5.90 -6.64 -2.81
N ALA A 65 6.55 -5.86 -1.94
CA ALA A 65 7.21 -4.62 -2.32
C ALA A 65 8.31 -4.86 -3.37
N ARG A 66 9.06 -5.95 -3.25
CA ARG A 66 10.09 -6.29 -4.24
C ARG A 66 9.50 -6.54 -5.61
N VAL A 67 8.40 -7.30 -5.67
CA VAL A 67 7.73 -7.57 -6.95
C VAL A 67 7.16 -6.28 -7.53
N LEU A 68 6.55 -5.43 -6.71
CA LEU A 68 6.02 -4.14 -7.15
C LEU A 68 7.13 -3.25 -7.73
N ARG A 69 8.27 -3.20 -7.04
CA ARG A 69 9.41 -2.40 -7.50
C ARG A 69 9.93 -2.91 -8.84
N ASP A 70 10.04 -4.23 -9.02
CA ASP A 70 10.47 -4.82 -10.28
C ASP A 70 9.52 -4.50 -11.42
N LYS A 71 8.23 -4.34 -11.12
CA LYS A 71 7.22 -3.99 -12.12
C LYS A 71 7.05 -2.48 -12.31
N GLY A 72 7.74 -1.67 -11.53
CA GLY A 72 7.60 -0.22 -11.60
C GLY A 72 6.31 0.31 -11.02
N ILE A 73 5.68 -0.44 -10.12
CA ILE A 73 4.43 -0.02 -9.47
C ILE A 73 4.78 0.70 -8.17
N PRO A 74 4.37 1.96 -8.00
CA PRO A 74 4.65 2.69 -6.76
C PRO A 74 3.89 2.09 -5.57
N PHE A 75 4.50 2.15 -4.40
CA PHE A 75 3.88 1.64 -3.17
C PHE A 75 4.23 2.52 -1.98
N ILE A 76 3.42 2.41 -0.94
CA ILE A 76 3.58 3.11 0.32
C ILE A 76 3.53 2.07 1.44
N PHE A 77 4.45 2.16 2.39
CA PHE A 77 4.36 1.38 3.63
C PHE A 77 3.53 2.12 4.66
N VAL A 78 2.65 1.39 5.33
CA VAL A 78 1.87 1.88 6.47
C VAL A 78 2.15 0.94 7.63
N SER A 79 2.67 1.44 8.75
CA SER A 79 3.06 0.56 9.85
C SER A 79 3.05 1.27 11.19
N GLY A 80 2.81 0.50 12.25
CA GLY A 80 3.01 0.96 13.63
C GLY A 80 4.45 0.87 14.09
N ASN A 81 5.33 0.26 13.27
CA ASN A 81 6.73 0.09 13.61
C ASN A 81 7.55 1.34 13.25
N ASP A 82 8.78 1.39 13.77
CA ASP A 82 9.72 2.46 13.48
C ASP A 82 10.11 2.43 11.99
N PRO A 83 10.10 3.58 11.29
CA PRO A 83 10.59 3.65 9.91
C PRO A 83 12.01 3.10 9.73
N ASP A 84 12.85 3.21 10.75
CA ASP A 84 14.22 2.70 10.70
C ASP A 84 14.29 1.18 10.72
N SER A 85 13.18 0.50 11.03
CA SER A 85 13.13 -0.96 11.06
C SER A 85 13.02 -1.61 9.67
N VAL A 86 12.71 -0.82 8.62
CA VAL A 86 12.64 -1.38 7.27
C VAL A 86 14.03 -1.74 6.75
N PRO A 87 14.14 -2.76 5.89
CA PRO A 87 15.43 -3.10 5.29
C PRO A 87 16.03 -1.92 4.52
N PRO A 88 17.37 -1.86 4.43
CA PRO A 88 18.03 -0.75 3.72
C PRO A 88 17.52 -0.53 2.29
N GLU A 89 17.14 -1.60 1.60
CA GLU A 89 16.62 -1.49 0.22
C GLU A 89 15.32 -0.68 0.13
N PHE A 90 14.59 -0.53 1.24
CA PHE A 90 13.32 0.21 1.27
C PHE A 90 13.39 1.52 2.08
N ARG A 91 14.59 1.95 2.49
CA ARG A 91 14.75 3.18 3.28
C ARG A 91 14.28 4.42 2.55
N ASP A 92 14.30 4.39 1.22
CA ASP A 92 13.84 5.48 0.37
C ASP A 92 12.36 5.38 0.00
N ALA A 93 11.69 4.30 0.38
CA ALA A 93 10.27 4.12 0.04
C ALA A 93 9.39 5.02 0.90
N PRO A 94 8.27 5.52 0.33
CA PRO A 94 7.31 6.28 1.13
C PRO A 94 6.79 5.46 2.29
N PHE A 95 6.74 6.08 3.46
CA PHE A 95 6.35 5.42 4.71
C PHE A 95 5.47 6.36 5.51
N ILE A 96 4.40 5.84 6.08
CA ILE A 96 3.59 6.61 7.03
C ILE A 96 3.35 5.75 8.27
N SER A 97 3.54 6.36 9.45
CA SER A 97 3.39 5.68 10.73
C SER A 97 1.94 5.70 11.20
N LYS A 98 1.51 4.58 11.78
CA LYS A 98 0.21 4.51 12.47
C LYS A 98 0.34 5.09 13.88
N PRO A 99 -0.65 5.82 14.39
CA PRO A 99 -1.84 6.26 13.68
C PRO A 99 -1.53 7.43 12.75
N TYR A 100 -2.17 7.48 11.61
CA TYR A 100 -1.94 8.55 10.64
C TYR A 100 -3.22 9.37 10.43
N ARG A 101 -3.05 10.58 9.91
CA ARG A 101 -4.17 11.38 9.45
C ARG A 101 -4.50 11.01 8.01
N LYS A 102 -5.78 10.90 7.72
CA LYS A 102 -6.26 10.60 6.38
C LYS A 102 -5.65 11.53 5.34
N GLU A 103 -5.63 12.84 5.62
CA GLU A 103 -5.10 13.85 4.71
C GLU A 103 -3.62 13.62 4.40
N ALA A 104 -2.84 13.18 5.39
CA ALA A 104 -1.43 12.88 5.20
C ALA A 104 -1.24 11.66 4.28
N LEU A 105 -2.05 10.63 4.45
CA LEU A 105 -1.97 9.45 3.60
C LEU A 105 -2.38 9.78 2.16
N VAL A 106 -3.46 10.55 1.99
CA VAL A 106 -3.90 10.98 0.65
C VAL A 106 -2.80 11.76 -0.06
N ARG A 107 -2.16 12.68 0.65
CA ARG A 107 -1.06 13.47 0.09
C ARG A 107 0.12 12.59 -0.33
N LEU A 108 0.47 11.64 0.53
CA LEU A 108 1.57 10.73 0.25
C LEU A 108 1.24 9.83 -0.96
N ALA A 109 0.01 9.35 -1.06
CA ALA A 109 -0.43 8.53 -2.18
C ALA A 109 -0.34 9.29 -3.50
N LYS A 110 -0.78 10.55 -3.51
CA LYS A 110 -0.70 11.39 -4.71
C LYS A 110 0.73 11.72 -5.08
N SER A 111 1.60 11.89 -4.09
CA SER A 111 3.02 12.13 -4.32
C SER A 111 3.73 10.90 -4.85
N ALA A 112 3.41 9.72 -4.34
CA ALA A 112 4.06 8.46 -4.73
C ALA A 112 3.62 8.00 -6.12
N SER A 113 2.38 8.27 -6.50
CA SER A 113 1.83 7.87 -7.79
C SER A 113 1.40 9.09 -8.59
N GLY A 114 1.85 9.23 -9.81
CA GLY A 114 1.39 10.30 -10.70
C GLY A 114 -0.02 10.09 -11.24
N SER A 115 -0.71 9.02 -10.85
CA SER A 115 -2.02 8.65 -11.39
C SER A 115 -3.19 9.37 -10.73
N PHE A 116 -2.97 10.05 -9.61
CA PHE A 116 -4.01 10.72 -8.83
C PHE A 116 -3.77 12.23 -8.82
N HIS A 117 -4.78 12.96 -9.17
CA HIS A 117 -4.69 14.43 -9.24
C HIS A 117 -5.82 15.12 -8.46
#